data_7d210cccd35a6266fdd82e33bb8d6492
#
_entry.id   7d210cccd35a6266fdd82e33bb8d6492
#
_cell.length_a   1.000
_cell.length_b   1.000
_cell.length_c   1.000
_cell.angle_alpha   90.00
_cell.angle_beta   90.00
_cell.angle_gamma   90.00
#
_symmetry.space_group_name_H-M   'P 1'
#
loop_
_entity.id
_entity.type
_entity.pdbx_description
1 polymer ?
#
loop_
_entity_poly.entity_id
_entity_poly.type
_entity_poly.pdbx_seq_one_letter_code
_entity_poly.pdbx_strand_id
1 'polypeptide(L)'
;SIGKGEMVSIVGRNGAGKSTLSKLICGFETPDAGEIFLNGKPLAEENIRRRAQHIGYVMQNPNQMISKTMIYDEVALGLQRSGLTEEQIREKVEATLRVCGLYPFRNWPISALSFGQKKRVTIASVLVLDPELILLDEPTAGQDFRHYTDIMEFLRGLNARGVTVVMITHDMHLMLEYTRRALVFCDGRLIADRT
;
A
#
# COMPACT_ATOMS: atom_id res chain seq x y z
N SER A 1 -9.86 -3.11 15.74
CA SER A 1 -9.59 -4.01 14.58
C SER A 1 -10.00 -3.34 13.28
N ILE A 2 -9.36 -3.70 12.18
CA ILE A 2 -9.72 -3.30 10.82
C ILE A 2 -10.29 -4.53 10.12
N GLY A 3 -11.48 -4.41 9.53
CA GLY A 3 -12.17 -5.49 8.84
C GLY A 3 -11.65 -5.70 7.42
N LYS A 4 -11.83 -6.91 6.89
CA LYS A 4 -11.49 -7.23 5.50
C LYS A 4 -12.34 -6.39 4.53
N GLY A 5 -11.70 -5.78 3.53
CA GLY A 5 -12.36 -4.92 2.57
C GLY A 5 -12.69 -3.51 3.08
N GLU A 6 -12.27 -3.15 4.30
CA GLU A 6 -12.39 -1.77 4.77
C GLU A 6 -11.39 -0.84 4.07
N MET A 7 -11.76 0.42 3.95
CA MET A 7 -10.88 1.52 3.57
C MET A 7 -10.80 2.49 4.75
N VAL A 8 -9.63 2.56 5.39
CA VAL A 8 -9.43 3.26 6.67
C VAL A 8 -8.29 4.26 6.55
N SER A 9 -8.48 5.43 7.14
CA SER A 9 -7.40 6.41 7.32
C SER A 9 -6.84 6.39 8.74
N ILE A 10 -5.53 6.38 8.85
CA ILE A 10 -4.80 6.64 10.10
C ILE A 10 -4.27 8.06 10.03
N VAL A 11 -4.82 8.94 10.85
CA VAL A 11 -4.54 10.37 10.80
C VAL A 11 -3.90 10.87 12.10
N GLY A 12 -3.09 11.91 11.97
CA GLY A 12 -2.42 12.55 13.09
C GLY A 12 -1.31 13.47 12.62
N ARG A 13 -0.88 14.37 13.49
CA ARG A 13 0.24 15.28 13.19
C ARG A 13 1.54 14.52 12.94
N ASN A 14 2.52 15.20 12.35
CA ASN A 14 3.87 14.66 12.25
C ASN A 14 4.41 14.37 13.65
N GLY A 15 5.04 13.21 13.83
CA GLY A 15 5.50 12.74 15.14
C GLY A 15 4.43 12.04 16.00
N ALA A 16 3.17 11.94 15.56
CA ALA A 16 2.11 11.27 16.33
C ALA A 16 2.26 9.73 16.47
N GLY A 17 3.29 9.12 15.88
CA GLY A 17 3.53 7.67 15.96
C GLY A 17 3.00 6.86 14.77
N LYS A 18 2.45 7.50 13.73
CA LYS A 18 1.88 6.80 12.56
C LYS A 18 2.91 5.94 11.81
N SER A 19 4.10 6.48 11.57
CA SER A 19 5.18 5.75 10.88
C SER A 19 5.75 4.62 11.75
N THR A 20 5.76 4.78 13.07
CA THR A 20 6.12 3.70 14.00
C THR A 20 5.10 2.57 13.91
N LEU A 21 3.81 2.90 13.87
CA LEU A 21 2.76 1.89 13.70
C LEU A 21 2.92 1.11 12.38
N SER A 22 3.21 1.79 11.25
CA SER A 22 3.45 1.09 9.98
C SER A 22 4.66 0.16 10.04
N LYS A 23 5.74 0.59 10.68
CA LYS A 23 6.95 -0.24 10.85
C LYS A 23 6.69 -1.47 11.72
N LEU A 24 5.89 -1.33 12.79
CA LEU A 24 5.48 -2.45 13.64
C LEU A 24 4.61 -3.45 12.86
N ILE A 25 3.64 -2.97 12.07
CA ILE A 25 2.77 -3.83 11.25
C ILE A 25 3.61 -4.57 10.20
N CYS A 26 4.53 -3.89 9.52
CA CYS A 26 5.38 -4.48 8.49
C CYS A 26 6.52 -5.34 9.06
N GLY A 27 6.80 -5.26 10.36
CA GLY A 27 7.85 -6.02 11.03
C GLY A 27 9.26 -5.43 10.93
N PHE A 28 9.37 -4.14 10.57
CA PHE A 28 10.64 -3.40 10.61
C PHE A 28 11.07 -3.05 12.04
N GLU A 29 10.10 -2.98 12.94
CA GLU A 29 10.29 -2.78 14.37
C GLU A 29 9.48 -3.83 15.15
N THR A 30 9.90 -4.14 16.37
CA THR A 30 9.20 -5.08 17.27
C THR A 30 8.49 -4.28 18.36
N PRO A 31 7.22 -4.58 18.68
CA PRO A 31 6.53 -3.88 19.77
C PRO A 31 7.16 -4.22 21.13
N ASP A 32 7.32 -3.21 22.00
CA ASP A 32 7.79 -3.40 23.38
C ASP A 32 6.76 -4.13 24.23
N ALA A 33 5.47 -3.98 23.90
CA ALA A 33 4.35 -4.63 24.57
C ALA A 33 3.14 -4.75 23.61
N GLY A 34 2.25 -5.70 23.92
CA GLY A 34 1.07 -5.97 23.11
C GLY A 34 1.38 -6.83 21.88
N GLU A 35 0.35 -7.15 21.13
CA GLU A 35 0.41 -8.06 19.98
C GLU A 35 -0.37 -7.50 18.80
N ILE A 36 0.10 -7.81 17.59
CA ILE A 36 -0.56 -7.46 16.32
C ILE A 36 -0.99 -8.76 15.66
N PHE A 37 -2.27 -8.83 15.29
CA PHE A 37 -2.86 -10.01 14.65
C PHE A 37 -3.30 -9.68 13.22
N LEU A 38 -3.08 -10.62 12.31
CA LEU A 38 -3.66 -10.63 10.97
C LEU A 38 -4.50 -11.91 10.85
N ASN A 39 -5.81 -11.76 10.61
CA ASN A 39 -6.76 -12.89 10.54
C ASN A 39 -6.69 -13.85 11.75
N GLY A 40 -6.51 -13.30 12.95
CA GLY A 40 -6.42 -14.07 14.18
C GLY A 40 -5.06 -14.74 14.43
N LYS A 41 -4.07 -14.58 13.55
CA LYS A 41 -2.71 -15.08 13.73
C LYS A 41 -1.78 -13.97 14.21
N PRO A 42 -0.95 -14.20 15.24
CA PRO A 42 -0.01 -13.20 15.71
C PRO A 42 1.09 -12.96 14.68
N LEU A 43 1.30 -11.70 14.31
CA LEU A 43 2.36 -11.33 13.37
C LEU A 43 3.78 -11.46 13.95
N ALA A 44 3.91 -11.57 15.29
CA ALA A 44 5.21 -11.79 15.94
C ALA A 44 5.90 -13.08 15.49
N GLU A 45 5.14 -14.09 15.06
CA GLU A 45 5.66 -15.37 14.56
C GLU A 45 6.14 -15.29 13.10
N GLU A 46 5.88 -14.17 12.42
CA GLU A 46 6.22 -14.00 11.01
C GLU A 46 7.41 -13.05 10.84
N ASN A 47 8.38 -13.47 10.04
CA ASN A 47 9.45 -12.59 9.58
C ASN A 47 8.94 -11.59 8.50
N ILE A 48 9.72 -10.55 8.22
CA ILE A 48 9.38 -9.49 7.25
C ILE A 48 8.96 -10.08 5.88
N ARG A 49 9.66 -11.12 5.41
CA ARG A 49 9.37 -11.75 4.11
C ARG A 49 7.99 -12.42 4.07
N ARG A 50 7.58 -13.08 5.15
CA ARG A 50 6.25 -13.68 5.27
C ARG A 50 5.18 -12.61 5.36
N ARG A 51 5.40 -11.57 6.19
CA ARG A 51 4.48 -10.43 6.29
C ARG A 51 4.28 -9.73 4.94
N ALA A 52 5.32 -9.57 4.14
CA ALA A 52 5.25 -8.97 2.81
C ALA A 52 4.38 -9.75 1.80
N GLN A 53 4.07 -11.02 2.07
CA GLN A 53 3.12 -11.81 1.27
C GLN A 53 1.65 -11.46 1.58
N HIS A 54 1.38 -10.94 2.78
CA HIS A 54 0.02 -10.62 3.25
C HIS A 54 -0.22 -9.11 3.32
N ILE A 55 0.83 -8.34 3.56
CA ILE A 55 0.77 -6.89 3.78
C ILE A 55 1.63 -6.20 2.73
N GLY A 56 0.98 -5.54 1.78
CA GLY A 56 1.65 -4.68 0.81
C GLY A 56 1.92 -3.31 1.43
N TYR A 57 3.19 -2.92 1.55
CA TYR A 57 3.57 -1.60 2.04
C TYR A 57 4.03 -0.69 0.90
N VAL A 58 3.40 0.47 0.78
CA VAL A 58 3.71 1.48 -0.24
C VAL A 58 4.21 2.75 0.43
N MET A 59 5.48 3.05 0.21
CA MET A 59 6.15 4.23 0.78
C MET A 59 5.65 5.53 0.14
N GLN A 60 5.84 6.65 0.85
CA GLN A 60 5.48 7.99 0.39
C GLN A 60 6.15 8.34 -0.95
N ASN A 61 7.45 8.13 -1.07
CA ASN A 61 8.20 8.41 -2.30
C ASN A 61 8.39 7.13 -3.13
N PRO A 62 7.78 7.01 -4.32
CA PRO A 62 7.90 5.83 -5.17
C PRO A 62 9.34 5.53 -5.60
N ASN A 63 10.19 6.55 -5.75
CA ASN A 63 11.59 6.34 -6.16
C ASN A 63 12.42 5.58 -5.11
N GLN A 64 11.97 5.51 -3.86
CA GLN A 64 12.62 4.71 -2.82
C GLN A 64 12.29 3.21 -2.90
N MET A 65 11.20 2.87 -3.60
CA MET A 65 10.76 1.48 -3.78
C MET A 65 11.22 0.89 -5.11
N ILE A 66 11.29 1.72 -6.15
CA ILE A 66 11.60 1.28 -7.51
C ILE A 66 13.08 0.89 -7.61
N SER A 67 13.32 -0.34 -8.06
CA SER A 67 14.66 -0.92 -8.19
C SER A 67 15.01 -1.33 -9.62
N LYS A 68 14.01 -1.48 -10.50
CA LYS A 68 14.18 -1.84 -11.91
C LYS A 68 13.99 -0.64 -12.83
N THR A 69 14.48 -0.77 -14.05
CA THR A 69 14.36 0.28 -15.07
C THR A 69 13.07 0.17 -15.88
N MET A 70 12.54 -1.05 -16.04
CA MET A 70 11.33 -1.32 -16.82
C MET A 70 10.14 -1.61 -15.93
N ILE A 71 8.95 -1.17 -16.35
CA ILE A 71 7.70 -1.34 -15.60
C ILE A 71 7.39 -2.82 -15.36
N TYR A 72 7.47 -3.63 -16.41
CA TYR A 72 7.19 -5.06 -16.31
C TYR A 72 8.11 -5.74 -15.29
N ASP A 73 9.41 -5.48 -15.37
CA ASP A 73 10.41 -6.10 -14.50
C ASP A 73 10.26 -5.71 -13.04
N GLU A 74 9.85 -4.46 -12.77
CA GLU A 74 9.59 -3.99 -11.41
C GLU A 74 8.40 -4.73 -10.80
N VAL A 75 7.30 -4.86 -11.54
CA VAL A 75 6.11 -5.55 -11.04
C VAL A 75 6.35 -7.06 -10.92
N ALA A 76 7.09 -7.67 -11.84
CA ALA A 76 7.43 -9.10 -11.81
C ALA A 76 8.40 -9.48 -10.69
N LEU A 77 9.15 -8.52 -10.13
CA LEU A 77 10.26 -8.76 -9.20
C LEU A 77 9.85 -9.63 -8.00
N GLY A 78 8.70 -9.33 -7.40
CA GLY A 78 8.18 -10.07 -6.24
C GLY A 78 7.81 -11.52 -6.53
N LEU A 79 7.57 -11.86 -7.80
CA LEU A 79 7.16 -13.20 -8.23
C LEU A 79 8.34 -14.10 -8.65
N GLN A 80 9.55 -13.57 -8.81
CA GLN A 80 10.72 -14.33 -9.31
C GLN A 80 11.07 -15.57 -8.48
N ARG A 81 10.65 -15.63 -7.20
CA ARG A 81 10.90 -16.75 -6.29
C ARG A 81 9.61 -17.40 -5.78
N SER A 82 8.52 -17.23 -6.51
CA SER A 82 7.20 -17.75 -6.12
C SER A 82 6.99 -19.23 -6.52
N GLY A 83 7.88 -19.80 -7.35
CA GLY A 83 7.68 -21.14 -7.92
C GLY A 83 6.71 -21.17 -9.11
N LEU A 84 6.20 -20.02 -9.55
CA LEU A 84 5.34 -19.89 -10.74
C LEU A 84 6.18 -20.05 -12.01
N THR A 85 5.54 -20.54 -13.08
CA THR A 85 6.14 -20.55 -14.41
C THR A 85 6.23 -19.16 -15.00
N GLU A 86 7.09 -18.93 -15.99
CA GLU A 86 7.19 -17.63 -16.67
C GLU A 86 5.86 -17.17 -17.27
N GLU A 87 5.07 -18.10 -17.79
CA GLU A 87 3.74 -17.80 -18.32
C GLU A 87 2.77 -17.36 -17.24
N GLN A 88 2.72 -18.04 -16.11
CA GLN A 88 1.91 -17.65 -14.94
C GLN A 88 2.33 -16.30 -14.39
N ILE A 89 3.64 -16.02 -14.32
CA ILE A 89 4.16 -14.71 -13.91
C ILE A 89 3.67 -13.62 -14.89
N ARG A 90 3.80 -13.86 -16.20
CA ARG A 90 3.35 -12.92 -17.22
C ARG A 90 1.88 -12.61 -17.11
N GLU A 91 1.02 -13.64 -17.02
CA GLU A 91 -0.42 -13.46 -16.87
C GLU A 91 -0.77 -12.63 -15.64
N LYS A 92 -0.14 -12.92 -14.51
CA LYS A 92 -0.38 -12.23 -13.25
C LYS A 92 0.09 -10.78 -13.29
N VAL A 93 1.26 -10.51 -13.83
CA VAL A 93 1.80 -9.17 -14.03
C VAL A 93 0.91 -8.35 -14.97
N GLU A 94 0.54 -8.91 -16.11
CA GLU A 94 -0.31 -8.20 -17.07
C GLU A 94 -1.71 -7.91 -16.51
N ALA A 95 -2.32 -8.86 -15.79
CA ALA A 95 -3.59 -8.65 -15.11
C ALA A 95 -3.50 -7.50 -14.09
N THR A 96 -2.43 -7.49 -13.28
CA THR A 96 -2.18 -6.43 -12.29
C THR A 96 -1.97 -5.07 -12.98
N LEU A 97 -1.18 -5.03 -14.06
CA LEU A 97 -0.97 -3.79 -14.81
C LEU A 97 -2.26 -3.26 -15.45
N ARG A 98 -3.18 -4.12 -15.89
CA ARG A 98 -4.52 -3.70 -16.37
C ARG A 98 -5.33 -3.05 -15.25
N VAL A 99 -5.36 -3.67 -14.07
CA VAL A 99 -6.03 -3.11 -12.88
C VAL A 99 -5.46 -1.75 -12.50
N CYS A 100 -4.13 -1.58 -12.60
CA CYS A 100 -3.46 -0.33 -12.27
C CYS A 100 -3.47 0.73 -13.40
N GLY A 101 -4.06 0.41 -14.57
CA GLY A 101 -4.08 1.32 -15.72
C GLY A 101 -2.73 1.52 -16.38
N LEU A 102 -1.79 0.59 -16.17
CA LEU A 102 -0.42 0.67 -16.67
C LEU A 102 -0.14 -0.28 -17.84
N TYR A 103 -1.07 -1.14 -18.23
CA TYR A 103 -0.86 -2.14 -19.26
C TYR A 103 -0.38 -1.57 -20.62
N PRO A 104 -0.88 -0.40 -21.10
CA PRO A 104 -0.36 0.21 -22.33
C PRO A 104 1.12 0.59 -22.26
N PHE A 105 1.63 0.82 -21.05
CA PHE A 105 3.00 1.25 -20.77
C PHE A 105 3.92 0.11 -20.32
N ARG A 106 3.47 -1.15 -20.32
CA ARG A 106 4.18 -2.30 -19.72
C ARG A 106 5.61 -2.48 -20.18
N ASN A 107 5.92 -2.10 -21.41
CA ASN A 107 7.26 -2.19 -22.02
C ASN A 107 8.04 -0.85 -21.97
N TRP A 108 7.54 0.11 -21.22
CA TRP A 108 8.18 1.42 -21.09
C TRP A 108 9.19 1.45 -19.94
N PRO A 109 10.22 2.29 -20.06
CA PRO A 109 11.10 2.59 -18.94
C PRO A 109 10.33 3.43 -17.90
N ILE A 110 10.59 3.15 -16.62
CA ILE A 110 9.95 3.86 -15.50
C ILE A 110 10.32 5.35 -15.49
N SER A 111 11.50 5.69 -16.02
CA SER A 111 11.96 7.08 -16.15
C SER A 111 11.04 7.96 -17.01
N ALA A 112 10.27 7.36 -17.93
CA ALA A 112 9.32 8.07 -18.78
C ALA A 112 7.98 8.36 -18.11
N LEU A 113 7.75 7.86 -16.90
CA LEU A 113 6.48 7.99 -16.19
C LEU A 113 6.40 9.28 -15.37
N SER A 114 5.19 9.82 -15.25
CA SER A 114 4.85 10.85 -14.26
C SER A 114 4.98 10.31 -12.84
N PHE A 115 5.04 11.20 -11.86
CA PHE A 115 5.11 10.80 -10.44
C PHE A 115 3.90 9.93 -10.04
N GLY A 116 2.67 10.31 -10.45
CA GLY A 116 1.46 9.54 -10.18
C GLY A 116 1.49 8.15 -10.83
N GLN A 117 2.01 8.03 -12.06
CA GLN A 117 2.20 6.74 -12.71
C GLN A 117 3.24 5.88 -11.99
N LYS A 118 4.36 6.47 -11.54
CA LYS A 118 5.34 5.77 -10.68
C LYS A 118 4.72 5.27 -9.38
N LYS A 119 3.84 6.05 -8.77
CA LYS A 119 3.08 5.62 -7.59
C LYS A 119 2.21 4.39 -7.90
N ARG A 120 1.54 4.37 -9.05
CA ARG A 120 0.78 3.19 -9.49
C ARG A 120 1.67 1.98 -9.76
N VAL A 121 2.90 2.17 -10.25
CA VAL A 121 3.88 1.08 -10.39
C VAL A 121 4.22 0.48 -9.03
N THR A 122 4.50 1.29 -8.02
CA THR A 122 4.80 0.78 -6.67
C THR A 122 3.61 0.05 -6.05
N ILE A 123 2.38 0.52 -6.29
CA ILE A 123 1.16 -0.19 -5.88
C ILE A 123 1.03 -1.52 -6.63
N ALA A 124 1.28 -1.54 -7.95
CA ALA A 124 1.26 -2.76 -8.75
C ALA A 124 2.27 -3.80 -8.27
N SER A 125 3.48 -3.36 -7.87
CA SER A 125 4.55 -4.25 -7.37
C SER A 125 4.18 -4.98 -6.08
N VAL A 126 3.32 -4.38 -5.26
CA VAL A 126 2.81 -5.06 -4.05
C VAL A 126 1.50 -5.80 -4.33
N LEU A 127 0.63 -5.24 -5.17
CA LEU A 127 -0.68 -5.83 -5.51
C LEU A 127 -0.55 -7.17 -6.26
N VAL A 128 0.51 -7.34 -7.06
CA VAL A 128 0.79 -8.58 -7.81
C VAL A 128 1.00 -9.80 -6.90
N LEU A 129 1.31 -9.58 -5.62
CA LEU A 129 1.47 -10.62 -4.61
C LEU A 129 0.14 -11.04 -3.97
N ASP A 130 -0.99 -10.44 -4.39
CA ASP A 130 -2.32 -10.64 -3.81
C ASP A 130 -2.37 -10.43 -2.29
N PRO A 131 -1.89 -9.28 -1.77
CA PRO A 131 -1.88 -9.02 -0.35
C PRO A 131 -3.30 -8.91 0.20
N GLU A 132 -3.48 -9.28 1.47
CA GLU A 132 -4.74 -9.14 2.18
C GLU A 132 -5.03 -7.68 2.57
N LEU A 133 -3.96 -6.90 2.72
CA LEU A 133 -3.97 -5.51 3.14
C LEU A 133 -2.91 -4.72 2.36
N ILE A 134 -3.28 -3.54 1.87
CA ILE A 134 -2.32 -2.54 1.37
C ILE A 134 -2.27 -1.39 2.36
N LEU A 135 -1.07 -1.13 2.87
CA LEU A 135 -0.75 -0.02 3.75
C LEU A 135 0.01 1.04 2.95
N LEU A 136 -0.58 2.22 2.80
CA LEU A 136 0.01 3.32 2.05
C LEU A 136 0.44 4.45 3.00
N ASP A 137 1.69 4.84 2.90
CA ASP A 137 2.22 5.97 3.66
C ASP A 137 2.15 7.24 2.79
N GLU A 138 1.36 8.22 3.25
CA GLU A 138 1.14 9.51 2.59
C GLU A 138 0.91 9.38 1.08
N PRO A 139 -0.15 8.68 0.61
CA PRO A 139 -0.30 8.32 -0.80
C PRO A 139 -0.42 9.52 -1.74
N THR A 140 -0.84 10.66 -1.22
CA THR A 140 -1.10 11.89 -1.98
C THR A 140 -0.08 13.01 -1.71
N ALA A 141 0.93 12.75 -0.88
CA ALA A 141 1.92 13.77 -0.54
C ALA A 141 2.66 14.30 -1.78
N GLY A 142 2.77 15.63 -1.88
CA GLY A 142 3.45 16.30 -2.98
C GLY A 142 2.70 16.26 -4.31
N GLN A 143 1.43 15.86 -4.33
CA GLN A 143 0.58 15.88 -5.51
C GLN A 143 -0.22 17.18 -5.60
N ASP A 144 -0.45 17.66 -6.83
CA ASP A 144 -1.50 18.65 -7.07
C ASP A 144 -2.90 18.00 -6.96
N PHE A 145 -3.94 18.82 -6.91
CA PHE A 145 -5.32 18.36 -6.69
C PHE A 145 -5.80 17.33 -7.73
N ARG A 146 -5.37 17.46 -8.99
CA ARG A 146 -5.78 16.54 -10.05
C ARG A 146 -5.17 15.16 -9.86
N HIS A 147 -3.86 15.10 -9.61
CA HIS A 147 -3.15 13.84 -9.36
C HIS A 147 -3.58 13.19 -8.03
N TYR A 148 -3.90 14.00 -7.05
CA TYR A 148 -4.51 13.57 -5.78
C TYR A 148 -5.81 12.78 -6.05
N THR A 149 -6.75 13.39 -6.78
CA THR A 149 -8.03 12.74 -7.10
C THR A 149 -7.82 11.44 -7.88
N ASP A 150 -6.93 11.43 -8.87
CA ASP A 150 -6.63 10.24 -9.68
C ASP A 150 -6.12 9.06 -8.84
N ILE A 151 -5.26 9.32 -7.86
CA ILE A 151 -4.76 8.27 -6.95
C ILE A 151 -5.86 7.79 -6.02
N MET A 152 -6.67 8.69 -5.49
CA MET A 152 -7.73 8.32 -4.54
C MET A 152 -8.85 7.52 -5.21
N GLU A 153 -9.28 7.91 -6.41
CA GLU A 153 -10.26 7.15 -7.19
C GLU A 153 -9.71 5.76 -7.57
N PHE A 154 -8.43 5.68 -7.90
CA PHE A 154 -7.78 4.39 -8.13
C PHE A 154 -7.81 3.50 -6.88
N LEU A 155 -7.48 4.03 -5.70
CA LEU A 155 -7.53 3.28 -4.43
C LEU A 155 -8.96 2.86 -4.07
N ARG A 156 -9.96 3.70 -4.31
CA ARG A 156 -11.38 3.32 -4.18
C ARG A 156 -11.75 2.16 -5.10
N GLY A 157 -11.26 2.20 -6.34
CA GLY A 157 -11.46 1.09 -7.30
C GLY A 157 -10.84 -0.22 -6.82
N LEU A 158 -9.67 -0.21 -6.19
CA LEU A 158 -9.06 -1.39 -5.57
C LEU A 158 -9.89 -1.89 -4.38
N ASN A 159 -10.33 -0.97 -3.53
CA ASN A 159 -11.16 -1.32 -2.36
C ASN A 159 -12.50 -1.93 -2.79
N ALA A 160 -13.15 -1.40 -3.82
CA ALA A 160 -14.38 -1.95 -4.38
C ALA A 160 -14.21 -3.39 -4.93
N ARG A 161 -12.99 -3.81 -5.24
CA ARG A 161 -12.63 -5.19 -5.61
C ARG A 161 -12.30 -6.08 -4.42
N GLY A 162 -12.49 -5.59 -3.19
CA GLY A 162 -12.30 -6.32 -1.94
C GLY A 162 -10.92 -6.19 -1.31
N VAL A 163 -10.02 -5.36 -1.85
CA VAL A 163 -8.71 -5.08 -1.24
C VAL A 163 -8.90 -4.22 0.00
N THR A 164 -8.35 -4.65 1.13
CA THR A 164 -8.31 -3.83 2.35
C THR A 164 -7.28 -2.73 2.18
N VAL A 165 -7.67 -1.47 2.36
CA VAL A 165 -6.80 -0.31 2.15
C VAL A 165 -6.67 0.47 3.45
N VAL A 166 -5.45 0.64 3.92
CA VAL A 166 -5.12 1.49 5.07
C VAL A 166 -4.19 2.60 4.62
N MET A 167 -4.61 3.83 4.80
CA MET A 167 -3.83 5.01 4.44
C MET A 167 -3.35 5.72 5.69
N ILE A 168 -2.08 6.01 5.75
CA ILE A 168 -1.48 6.87 6.76
C ILE A 168 -1.35 8.25 6.16
N THR A 169 -1.96 9.26 6.78
CA THR A 169 -1.91 10.62 6.27
C THR A 169 -2.06 11.67 7.38
N HIS A 170 -1.61 12.87 7.10
CA HIS A 170 -1.93 14.06 7.88
C HIS A 170 -3.00 14.94 7.19
N ASP A 171 -3.45 14.54 6.01
CA ASP A 171 -4.45 15.25 5.22
C ASP A 171 -5.87 14.88 5.68
N MET A 172 -6.50 15.84 6.39
CA MET A 172 -7.86 15.68 6.92
C MET A 172 -8.93 15.71 5.82
N HIS A 173 -8.69 16.41 4.68
CA HIS A 173 -9.61 16.41 3.55
C HIS A 173 -9.71 15.04 2.91
N LEU A 174 -8.56 14.39 2.70
CA LEU A 174 -8.48 13.03 2.20
C LEU A 174 -9.32 12.07 3.07
N MET A 175 -9.16 12.19 4.38
CA MET A 175 -9.91 11.37 5.32
C MET A 175 -11.42 11.55 5.17
N LEU A 176 -11.90 12.80 5.15
CA LEU A 176 -13.34 13.08 5.12
C LEU A 176 -13.99 12.71 3.79
N GLU A 177 -13.26 12.82 2.69
CA GLU A 177 -13.80 12.62 1.35
C GLU A 177 -13.82 11.15 0.92
N TYR A 178 -12.76 10.39 1.27
CA TYR A 178 -12.53 9.06 0.70
C TYR A 178 -12.65 7.91 1.68
N THR A 179 -12.59 8.14 2.99
CA THR A 179 -12.70 7.05 3.96
C THR A 179 -13.92 7.21 4.86
N ARG A 180 -14.55 6.06 5.17
CA ARG A 180 -15.69 6.02 6.10
C ARG A 180 -15.27 5.88 7.55
N ARG A 181 -14.00 5.55 7.80
CA ARG A 181 -13.47 5.33 9.14
C ARG A 181 -12.09 5.92 9.27
N ALA A 182 -11.88 6.62 10.37
CA ALA A 182 -10.62 7.24 10.71
C ALA A 182 -10.15 6.84 12.09
N LEU A 183 -8.88 6.45 12.18
CA LEU A 183 -8.14 6.22 13.41
C LEU A 183 -7.27 7.42 13.69
N VAL A 184 -7.57 8.19 14.74
CA VAL A 184 -6.86 9.44 15.06
C VAL A 184 -5.77 9.17 16.09
N PHE A 185 -4.53 9.49 15.71
CA PHE A 185 -3.35 9.34 16.57
C PHE A 185 -2.84 10.69 17.07
N CYS A 186 -2.48 10.74 18.35
CA CYS A 186 -1.81 11.85 18.97
C CYS A 186 -0.84 11.32 20.02
N ASP A 187 0.42 11.80 20.01
CA ASP A 187 1.46 11.46 20.99
C ASP A 187 1.59 9.94 21.25
N GLY A 188 1.62 9.15 20.16
CA GLY A 188 1.76 7.70 20.22
C GLY A 188 0.50 6.95 20.69
N ARG A 189 -0.64 7.63 20.83
CA ARG A 189 -1.89 7.02 21.31
C ARG A 189 -3.02 7.15 20.28
N LEU A 190 -3.84 6.12 20.21
CA LEU A 190 -5.11 6.18 19.50
C LEU A 190 -6.12 6.96 20.38
N ILE A 191 -6.50 8.14 19.93
CA ILE A 191 -7.41 9.04 20.69
C ILE A 191 -8.85 8.99 20.18
N ALA A 192 -9.07 8.56 18.94
CA ALA A 192 -10.41 8.37 18.40
C ALA A 192 -10.41 7.29 17.31
N ASP A 193 -11.53 6.57 17.23
CA ASP A 193 -11.90 5.63 16.16
C ASP A 193 -13.31 6.02 15.75
N ARG A 194 -13.47 6.61 14.57
CA ARG A 194 -14.72 7.21 14.10
C ARG A 194 -15.09 6.69 12.72
N THR A 195 -16.35 6.36 12.56
CA THR A 195 -17.04 6.06 11.30
C THR A 195 -17.94 7.22 10.89
#